data_08d9e695905232eaadef3dc7a8a0a869
#
_entry.id   08d9e695905232eaadef3dc7a8a0a869
#
_cell.length_a   1.000
_cell.length_b   1.000
_cell.length_c   1.000
_cell.angle_alpha   90.00
_cell.angle_beta   90.00
_cell.angle_gamma   90.00
#
_symmetry.space_group_name_H-M   'P 1'
#
loop_
_entity.id
_entity.type
_entity.pdbx_description
1 polymer ?
#
loop_
_entity_poly.entity_id
_entity_poly.type
_entity_poly.pdbx_seq_one_letter_code
_entity_poly.pdbx_strand_id
1 'polypeptide(L)'
;PRRINRLRHALNYRERAVFKLVPAEVVARDSSTWWRTLTINRGKQDGIESDMPVVTDEGLVGKTTTVSANITVVLLVSDENCRVAANVEGTREQGIVTGERVAGQAPLLNLNFLSKQANLQPGQKAYTSGVGGVFPPGLLIGNVKEFRVRELDGQAQLVPAVDLTKLEDV
;
A
#
# COMPACT_ATOMS: atom_id res chain seq x y z
N PRO A 1 5.58 1.60 21.57
CA PRO A 1 6.55 2.57 21.04
C PRO A 1 5.91 3.73 20.31
N ARG A 2 6.68 4.76 20.11
CA ARG A 2 6.22 6.03 19.53
C ARG A 2 5.62 5.89 18.15
N ARG A 3 6.20 5.05 17.29
CA ARG A 3 5.72 4.86 15.91
C ARG A 3 4.29 4.32 15.88
N ILE A 4 4.01 3.32 16.70
CA ILE A 4 2.68 2.72 16.76
C ILE A 4 1.65 3.72 17.29
N ASN A 5 2.02 4.49 18.31
CA ASN A 5 1.11 5.49 18.86
C ASN A 5 0.79 6.58 17.84
N ARG A 6 1.80 7.04 17.08
CA ARG A 6 1.58 8.02 16.01
C ARG A 6 0.68 7.48 14.92
N LEU A 7 0.90 6.25 14.48
CA LEU A 7 0.09 5.62 13.46
C LEU A 7 -1.36 5.44 13.92
N ARG A 8 -1.54 4.91 15.12
CA ARG A 8 -2.88 4.71 15.70
C ARG A 8 -3.63 6.03 15.84
N HIS A 9 -2.95 7.07 16.28
CA HIS A 9 -3.54 8.39 16.42
C HIS A 9 -3.95 8.96 15.05
N ALA A 10 -3.10 8.85 14.05
CA ALA A 10 -3.39 9.33 12.70
C ALA A 10 -4.58 8.60 12.08
N LEU A 11 -4.66 7.27 12.22
CA LEU A 11 -5.79 6.49 11.71
C LEU A 11 -7.09 6.85 12.42
N ASN A 12 -7.07 6.94 13.74
CA ASN A 12 -8.26 7.31 14.52
C ASN A 12 -8.74 8.72 14.18
N TYR A 13 -7.82 9.64 13.98
CA TYR A 13 -8.17 11.00 13.61
C TYR A 13 -8.92 11.06 12.28
N ARG A 14 -8.49 10.29 11.28
CA ARG A 14 -9.11 10.27 9.95
C ARG A 14 -10.41 9.48 9.91
N GLU A 15 -10.39 8.28 10.44
CA GLU A 15 -11.48 7.32 10.27
C GLU A 15 -12.38 7.24 11.49
N ARG A 16 -11.98 7.82 12.62
CA ARG A 16 -12.66 7.68 13.90
C ARG A 16 -12.92 6.23 14.26
N ALA A 17 -12.08 5.34 13.76
CA ALA A 17 -12.16 3.92 14.02
C ALA A 17 -11.02 3.50 14.94
N VAL A 18 -11.28 2.50 15.77
CA VAL A 18 -10.25 1.92 16.62
C VAL A 18 -9.68 0.71 15.91
N PHE A 19 -8.40 0.79 15.54
CA PHE A 19 -7.68 -0.32 14.93
C PHE A 19 -6.80 -0.98 15.97
N LYS A 20 -6.85 -2.30 16.00
CA LYS A 20 -5.93 -3.09 16.80
C LYS A 20 -4.67 -3.33 15.96
N LEU A 21 -3.58 -2.69 16.34
CA LEU A 21 -2.32 -2.79 15.62
C LEU A 21 -1.42 -3.84 16.25
N VAL A 22 -0.79 -4.64 15.41
CA VAL A 22 0.19 -5.64 15.84
C VAL A 22 1.54 -5.22 15.27
N PRO A 23 2.48 -4.78 16.12
CA PRO A 23 3.81 -4.41 15.63
C PRO A 23 4.59 -5.65 15.24
N ALA A 24 5.38 -5.55 14.17
CA ALA A 24 6.18 -6.66 13.68
C ALA A 24 7.50 -6.16 13.11
N GLU A 25 8.49 -7.05 13.08
CA GLU A 25 9.78 -6.79 12.46
C GLU A 25 9.90 -7.58 11.17
N VAL A 26 10.56 -6.98 10.18
CA VAL A 26 10.89 -7.65 8.93
C VAL A 26 12.07 -8.56 9.16
N VAL A 27 11.91 -9.87 8.93
CA VAL A 27 12.96 -10.86 9.17
C VAL A 27 13.55 -11.44 7.89
N ALA A 28 12.87 -11.26 6.76
CA ALA A 28 13.37 -11.71 5.46
C ALA A 28 12.74 -10.91 4.34
N ARG A 29 13.45 -10.81 3.23
CA ARG A 29 12.96 -10.12 2.02
C ARG A 29 13.18 -11.01 0.82
N ASP A 30 12.18 -11.06 -0.06
CA ASP A 30 12.30 -11.71 -1.35
C ASP A 30 12.09 -10.66 -2.44
N SER A 31 13.17 -10.29 -3.11
CA SER A 31 13.16 -9.32 -4.20
C SER A 31 13.30 -10.01 -5.56
N SER A 32 12.91 -11.28 -5.65
CA SER A 32 12.95 -12.01 -6.91
C SER A 32 12.13 -11.30 -7.98
N THR A 33 12.40 -11.63 -9.25
CA THR A 33 11.74 -10.99 -10.38
C THR A 33 10.23 -11.29 -10.44
N TRP A 34 9.76 -12.29 -9.70
CA TRP A 34 8.37 -12.74 -9.78
C TRP A 34 7.49 -12.20 -8.68
N TRP A 35 8.03 -12.09 -7.45
CA TRP A 35 7.26 -11.69 -6.28
C TRP A 35 8.01 -10.64 -5.50
N ARG A 36 7.31 -9.59 -5.10
CA ARG A 36 7.85 -8.61 -4.17
C ARG A 36 7.17 -8.83 -2.84
N THR A 37 7.87 -9.57 -1.98
CA THR A 37 7.36 -9.96 -0.67
C THR A 37 8.40 -9.71 0.40
N LEU A 38 7.93 -9.68 1.63
CA LEU A 38 8.78 -9.75 2.80
C LEU A 38 8.11 -10.63 3.84
N THR A 39 8.88 -11.06 4.84
CA THR A 39 8.39 -11.89 5.92
C THR A 39 8.52 -11.13 7.22
N ILE A 40 7.48 -11.17 8.03
CA ILE A 40 7.45 -10.53 9.34
C ILE A 40 7.38 -11.58 10.43
N ASN A 41 7.82 -11.20 11.65
CA ASN A 41 7.94 -12.10 12.80
C ASN A 41 6.67 -12.19 13.65
N ARG A 42 5.52 -12.10 13.01
CA ARG A 42 4.22 -12.30 13.68
C ARG A 42 3.36 -13.19 12.81
N GLY A 43 2.50 -13.96 13.42
CA GLY A 43 1.66 -14.92 12.72
C GLY A 43 0.34 -15.18 13.43
N LYS A 44 -0.22 -16.39 13.23
CA LYS A 44 -1.53 -16.75 13.79
C LYS A 44 -1.60 -16.56 15.29
N GLN A 45 -0.51 -16.86 16.00
CA GLN A 45 -0.48 -16.72 17.46
C GLN A 45 -0.63 -15.28 17.91
N ASP A 46 -0.35 -14.34 17.04
CA ASP A 46 -0.45 -12.90 17.30
C ASP A 46 -1.74 -12.30 16.76
N GLY A 47 -2.64 -13.12 16.22
CA GLY A 47 -3.91 -12.67 15.67
C GLY A 47 -3.85 -12.27 14.20
N ILE A 48 -2.79 -12.63 13.49
CA ILE A 48 -2.65 -12.31 12.07
C ILE A 48 -3.43 -13.32 11.22
N GLU A 49 -4.15 -12.80 10.25
CA GLU A 49 -4.85 -13.57 9.24
C GLU A 49 -4.40 -13.12 7.84
N SER A 50 -4.77 -13.88 6.81
CA SER A 50 -4.51 -13.45 5.44
C SER A 50 -5.37 -12.23 5.07
N ASP A 51 -4.91 -11.47 4.06
CA ASP A 51 -5.60 -10.28 3.56
C ASP A 51 -5.77 -9.17 4.61
N MET A 52 -4.82 -9.05 5.53
CA MET A 52 -4.76 -7.91 6.45
C MET A 52 -3.83 -6.83 5.90
N PRO A 53 -4.20 -5.55 6.03
CA PRO A 53 -3.31 -4.47 5.58
C PRO A 53 -2.07 -4.39 6.47
N VAL A 54 -0.95 -4.07 5.84
CA VAL A 54 0.34 -3.85 6.50
C VAL A 54 0.75 -2.41 6.24
N VAL A 55 1.01 -1.68 7.30
CA VAL A 55 1.25 -0.24 7.24
C VAL A 55 2.44 0.18 8.08
N THR A 56 2.95 1.36 7.81
CA THR A 56 3.86 2.10 8.69
C THR A 56 3.24 3.45 8.99
N ASP A 57 3.93 4.28 9.79
CA ASP A 57 3.49 5.65 10.04
C ASP A 57 3.58 6.53 8.78
N GLU A 58 4.24 6.06 7.72
CA GLU A 58 4.35 6.80 6.46
C GLU A 58 3.29 6.40 5.43
N GLY A 59 2.73 5.21 5.54
CA GLY A 59 1.70 4.78 4.61
C GLY A 59 1.57 3.27 4.46
N LEU A 60 0.95 2.87 3.36
CA LEU A 60 0.65 1.48 3.06
C LEU A 60 1.89 0.73 2.56
N VAL A 61 2.14 -0.44 3.13
CA VAL A 61 3.20 -1.36 2.72
C VAL A 61 2.66 -2.45 1.80
N GLY A 62 1.54 -3.06 2.17
CA GLY A 62 0.97 -4.17 1.42
C GLY A 62 -0.08 -4.91 2.22
N LYS A 63 -0.20 -6.20 1.98
CA LYS A 63 -1.16 -7.05 2.68
C LYS A 63 -0.53 -8.40 3.03
N THR A 64 -1.05 -9.02 4.08
CA THR A 64 -0.63 -10.37 4.45
C THR A 64 -1.18 -11.40 3.45
N THR A 65 -0.41 -12.43 3.19
CA THR A 65 -0.83 -13.53 2.30
C THR A 65 -0.76 -14.87 3.04
N THR A 66 0.42 -15.49 3.09
CA THR A 66 0.60 -16.78 3.76
C THR A 66 0.92 -16.55 5.23
N VAL A 67 0.08 -17.08 6.12
CA VAL A 67 0.21 -16.89 7.56
C VAL A 67 0.54 -18.22 8.21
N SER A 68 1.66 -18.27 8.94
CA SER A 68 2.07 -19.40 9.76
C SER A 68 1.92 -19.06 11.23
N ALA A 69 2.32 -19.95 12.14
CA ALA A 69 2.12 -19.73 13.57
C ALA A 69 2.81 -18.45 14.06
N ASN A 70 4.06 -18.23 13.65
CA ASN A 70 4.91 -17.15 14.15
C ASN A 70 5.43 -16.21 13.09
N ILE A 71 5.20 -16.50 11.81
CA ILE A 71 5.66 -15.66 10.70
C ILE A 71 4.56 -15.50 9.68
N THR A 72 4.64 -14.42 8.91
CA THR A 72 3.68 -14.11 7.85
C THR A 72 4.41 -13.53 6.65
N VAL A 73 3.99 -13.93 5.47
CA VAL A 73 4.47 -13.35 4.22
C VAL A 73 3.59 -12.15 3.87
N VAL A 74 4.22 -11.04 3.55
CA VAL A 74 3.55 -9.80 3.14
C VAL A 74 3.81 -9.55 1.67
N LEU A 75 2.74 -9.40 0.90
CA LEU A 75 2.81 -9.01 -0.51
C LEU A 75 2.87 -7.48 -0.55
N LEU A 76 3.96 -6.94 -1.08
CA LEU A 76 4.17 -5.51 -1.14
C LEU A 76 3.28 -4.84 -2.19
N VAL A 77 2.91 -3.60 -1.93
CA VAL A 77 2.11 -2.80 -2.87
C VAL A 77 2.83 -2.60 -4.20
N SER A 78 4.16 -2.76 -4.22
CA SER A 78 4.98 -2.69 -5.43
C SER A 78 4.94 -3.95 -6.29
N ASP A 79 4.31 -5.02 -5.81
CA ASP A 79 4.10 -6.22 -6.62
C ASP A 79 2.93 -6.01 -7.58
N GLU A 80 3.09 -6.46 -8.81
CA GLU A 80 2.06 -6.31 -9.84
C GLU A 80 0.77 -7.06 -9.52
N ASN A 81 0.83 -8.04 -8.62
CA ASN A 81 -0.34 -8.81 -8.18
C ASN A 81 -1.04 -8.22 -6.97
N CYS A 82 -0.46 -7.21 -6.35
CA CYS A 82 -1.10 -6.51 -5.24
C CYS A 82 -1.98 -5.39 -5.82
N ARG A 83 -3.29 -5.55 -5.70
CA ARG A 83 -4.26 -4.60 -6.25
C ARG A 83 -4.94 -3.86 -5.12
N VAL A 84 -4.91 -2.55 -5.18
CA VAL A 84 -5.45 -1.69 -4.12
C VAL A 84 -6.39 -0.66 -4.74
N ALA A 85 -7.64 -0.68 -4.32
CA ALA A 85 -8.60 0.33 -4.75
C ALA A 85 -8.23 1.67 -4.10
N ALA A 86 -8.16 2.72 -4.91
CA ALA A 86 -7.64 4.02 -4.48
C ALA A 86 -8.45 5.19 -5.02
N ASN A 87 -8.35 6.30 -4.32
CA ASN A 87 -8.85 7.59 -4.81
C ASN A 87 -7.77 8.64 -4.66
N VAL A 88 -7.93 9.73 -5.40
CA VAL A 88 -6.96 10.84 -5.40
C VAL A 88 -7.56 12.02 -4.65
N GLU A 89 -6.79 12.53 -3.69
CA GLU A 89 -7.16 13.66 -2.86
C GLU A 89 -7.61 14.87 -3.70
N GLY A 90 -8.70 15.49 -3.29
CA GLY A 90 -9.21 16.69 -3.95
C GLY A 90 -9.94 16.44 -5.27
N THR A 91 -10.15 15.18 -5.64
CA THR A 91 -10.82 14.80 -6.86
C THR A 91 -11.87 13.72 -6.58
N ARG A 92 -12.66 13.39 -7.61
CA ARG A 92 -13.58 12.25 -7.55
C ARG A 92 -13.01 11.03 -8.30
N GLU A 93 -11.74 11.11 -8.69
CA GLU A 93 -11.12 10.04 -9.46
C GLU A 93 -10.79 8.85 -8.58
N GLN A 94 -11.16 7.68 -9.06
CA GLN A 94 -10.90 6.40 -8.39
C GLN A 94 -10.31 5.44 -9.39
N GLY A 95 -9.49 4.53 -8.91
CA GLY A 95 -8.87 3.51 -9.75
C GLY A 95 -8.27 2.40 -8.93
N ILE A 96 -7.48 1.56 -9.60
CA ILE A 96 -6.81 0.42 -8.98
C ILE A 96 -5.30 0.63 -9.08
N VAL A 97 -4.62 0.55 -7.94
CA VAL A 97 -3.16 0.64 -7.88
C VAL A 97 -2.57 -0.75 -8.03
N THR A 98 -1.60 -0.86 -8.93
CA THR A 98 -0.77 -2.06 -9.08
C THR A 98 0.70 -1.65 -9.12
N GLY A 99 1.59 -2.57 -8.74
CA GLY A 99 3.02 -2.33 -8.84
C GLY A 99 3.50 -2.32 -10.29
N GLU A 100 4.49 -1.51 -10.57
CA GLU A 100 5.13 -1.47 -11.87
C GLU A 100 6.48 -2.19 -11.79
N ARG A 101 6.68 -3.18 -12.67
CA ARG A 101 7.92 -3.94 -12.69
C ARG A 101 8.90 -3.29 -13.66
N VAL A 102 9.88 -2.57 -13.13
CA VAL A 102 10.97 -2.01 -13.92
C VAL A 102 12.29 -2.43 -13.27
N ALA A 103 13.06 -3.23 -13.96
CA ALA A 103 14.34 -3.74 -13.47
C ALA A 103 15.33 -2.58 -13.27
N GLY A 104 16.04 -2.61 -12.14
CA GLY A 104 17.11 -1.64 -11.86
C GLY A 104 16.63 -0.26 -11.44
N GLN A 105 15.35 -0.04 -11.20
CA GLN A 105 14.82 1.25 -10.78
C GLN A 105 14.12 1.13 -9.43
N ALA A 106 13.93 2.27 -8.76
CA ALA A 106 13.14 2.35 -7.55
C ALA A 106 11.69 1.92 -7.84
N PRO A 107 11.01 1.27 -6.88
CA PRO A 107 9.64 0.85 -7.09
C PRO A 107 8.72 2.03 -7.43
N LEU A 108 7.87 1.84 -8.43
CA LEU A 108 6.82 2.78 -8.79
C LEU A 108 5.50 2.03 -8.85
N LEU A 109 4.41 2.77 -8.73
CA LEU A 109 3.06 2.22 -8.77
C LEU A 109 2.29 2.84 -9.92
N ASN A 110 1.31 2.10 -10.44
CA ASN A 110 0.38 2.61 -11.44
C ASN A 110 -1.02 2.67 -10.86
N LEU A 111 -1.64 3.82 -10.96
CA LEU A 111 -3.06 3.99 -10.65
C LEU A 111 -3.82 3.94 -11.97
N ASN A 112 -4.57 2.86 -12.17
CA ASN A 112 -5.19 2.51 -13.44
C ASN A 112 -6.69 2.80 -13.45
N PHE A 113 -7.27 2.82 -14.65
CA PHE A 113 -8.71 2.94 -14.86
C PHE A 113 -9.28 4.28 -14.44
N LEU A 114 -8.48 5.32 -14.52
CA LEU A 114 -8.92 6.68 -14.32
C LEU A 114 -9.66 7.19 -15.56
N SER A 115 -10.47 8.22 -15.39
CA SER A 115 -11.05 8.95 -16.51
C SER A 115 -9.94 9.57 -17.36
N LYS A 116 -10.15 9.64 -18.69
CA LYS A 116 -9.22 10.35 -19.58
C LYS A 116 -9.15 11.83 -19.25
N GLN A 117 -10.19 12.37 -18.61
CA GLN A 117 -10.29 13.79 -18.24
C GLN A 117 -9.83 14.05 -16.80
N ALA A 118 -9.24 13.06 -16.13
CA ALA A 118 -8.84 13.21 -14.73
C ALA A 118 -7.83 14.34 -14.50
N ASN A 119 -6.90 14.53 -15.41
CA ASN A 119 -5.90 15.60 -15.38
C ASN A 119 -5.25 15.78 -14.00
N LEU A 120 -4.67 14.71 -13.48
CA LEU A 120 -4.03 14.73 -12.18
C LEU A 120 -2.70 15.48 -12.25
N GLN A 121 -2.37 16.17 -11.16
CA GLN A 121 -1.15 16.97 -11.08
C GLN A 121 -0.11 16.26 -10.22
N PRO A 122 1.18 16.40 -10.53
CA PRO A 122 2.24 15.85 -9.67
C PRO A 122 2.10 16.36 -8.24
N GLY A 123 2.34 15.46 -7.29
CA GLY A 123 2.26 15.77 -5.87
C GLY A 123 0.92 15.50 -5.21
N GLN A 124 -0.15 15.27 -5.99
CA GLN A 124 -1.44 14.88 -5.39
C GLN A 124 -1.30 13.52 -4.72
N LYS A 125 -1.96 13.36 -3.59
CA LYS A 125 -1.87 12.14 -2.78
C LYS A 125 -2.97 11.16 -3.14
N ALA A 126 -2.61 9.87 -3.20
CA ALA A 126 -3.54 8.78 -3.42
C ALA A 126 -3.69 7.97 -2.12
N TYR A 127 -4.94 7.72 -1.76
CA TYR A 127 -5.31 6.98 -0.55
C TYR A 127 -6.14 5.76 -0.91
N THR A 128 -6.14 4.77 -0.03
CA THR A 128 -7.06 3.64 -0.19
C THR A 128 -8.50 4.15 -0.14
N SER A 129 -9.36 3.57 -0.99
CA SER A 129 -10.78 3.97 -1.05
C SER A 129 -11.67 3.13 -0.16
N GLY A 130 -11.22 1.97 0.29
CA GLY A 130 -12.01 1.03 1.06
C GLY A 130 -12.86 0.08 0.22
N VAL A 131 -12.89 0.26 -1.09
CA VAL A 131 -13.60 -0.66 -1.99
C VAL A 131 -12.92 -2.02 -1.97
N GLY A 132 -13.70 -3.10 -1.90
CA GLY A 132 -13.19 -4.46 -1.83
C GLY A 132 -12.98 -4.99 -0.41
N GLY A 133 -12.95 -4.14 0.59
CA GLY A 133 -12.96 -4.53 2.00
C GLY A 133 -11.65 -5.02 2.60
N VAL A 134 -10.60 -5.21 1.81
CA VAL A 134 -9.29 -5.65 2.33
C VAL A 134 -8.59 -4.52 3.05
N PHE A 135 -8.61 -3.33 2.46
CA PHE A 135 -7.95 -2.15 3.04
C PHE A 135 -9.00 -1.17 3.56
N PRO A 136 -8.87 -0.70 4.81
CA PRO A 136 -9.74 0.38 5.26
C PRO A 136 -9.47 1.65 4.45
N PRO A 137 -10.44 2.54 4.29
CA PRO A 137 -10.23 3.77 3.53
C PRO A 137 -9.26 4.72 4.25
N GLY A 138 -8.57 5.56 3.49
CA GLY A 138 -7.78 6.64 4.04
C GLY A 138 -6.31 6.32 4.30
N LEU A 139 -5.81 5.14 3.92
CA LEU A 139 -4.39 4.82 4.04
C LEU A 139 -3.64 5.44 2.87
N LEU A 140 -2.57 6.18 3.16
CA LEU A 140 -1.77 6.82 2.12
C LEU A 140 -0.99 5.78 1.32
N ILE A 141 -1.15 5.79 0.01
CA ILE A 141 -0.47 4.88 -0.91
C ILE A 141 0.77 5.54 -1.50
N GLY A 142 0.64 6.76 -1.97
CA GLY A 142 1.75 7.48 -2.59
C GLY A 142 1.32 8.81 -3.19
N ASN A 143 2.24 9.41 -3.94
CA ASN A 143 2.03 10.70 -4.58
C ASN A 143 2.09 10.55 -6.09
N VAL A 144 1.23 11.29 -6.80
CA VAL A 144 1.24 11.30 -8.26
C VAL A 144 2.56 11.86 -8.77
N LYS A 145 3.22 11.13 -9.65
CA LYS A 145 4.43 11.55 -10.35
C LYS A 145 4.08 12.15 -11.70
N GLU A 146 3.25 11.44 -12.47
CA GLU A 146 2.75 11.93 -13.76
C GLU A 146 1.42 11.27 -14.08
N PHE A 147 0.63 11.94 -14.92
CA PHE A 147 -0.63 11.43 -15.45
C PHE A 147 -0.51 11.30 -16.95
N ARG A 148 -1.00 10.18 -17.51
CA ARG A 148 -1.04 10.00 -18.96
C ARG A 148 -2.39 9.44 -19.40
N VAL A 149 -2.80 9.87 -20.59
CA VAL A 149 -4.01 9.38 -21.22
C VAL A 149 -3.64 8.17 -22.07
N ARG A 150 -4.34 7.06 -21.83
CA ARG A 150 -4.20 5.85 -22.65
C ARG A 150 -5.38 5.74 -23.60
N GLU A 151 -5.41 4.67 -24.40
CA GLU A 151 -6.47 4.47 -25.40
C GLU A 151 -7.86 4.41 -24.76
N LEU A 152 -8.02 3.66 -23.68
CA LEU A 152 -9.32 3.42 -23.05
C LEU A 152 -9.52 4.14 -21.72
N ASP A 153 -8.45 4.61 -21.07
CA ASP A 153 -8.54 5.23 -19.75
C ASP A 153 -7.43 6.24 -19.51
N GLY A 154 -7.38 6.79 -18.27
CA GLY A 154 -6.23 7.52 -17.76
C GLY A 154 -5.44 6.64 -16.81
N GLN A 155 -4.15 6.88 -16.72
CA GLN A 155 -3.25 6.21 -15.81
C GLN A 155 -2.34 7.23 -15.13
N ALA A 156 -2.15 7.11 -13.82
CA ALA A 156 -1.19 7.92 -13.10
C ALA A 156 -0.07 7.04 -12.58
N GLN A 157 1.16 7.54 -12.67
CA GLN A 157 2.30 6.89 -12.04
C GLN A 157 2.48 7.48 -10.65
N LEU A 158 2.62 6.64 -9.64
CA LEU A 158 2.76 7.06 -8.24
C LEU A 158 4.13 6.70 -7.69
N VAL A 159 4.66 7.58 -6.85
CA VAL A 159 5.81 7.27 -6.00
C VAL A 159 5.25 6.75 -4.68
N PRO A 160 5.64 5.55 -4.22
CA PRO A 160 5.14 5.02 -2.95
C PRO A 160 5.45 5.96 -1.78
N ALA A 161 4.52 6.07 -0.84
CA ALA A 161 4.70 6.88 0.37
C ALA A 161 5.76 6.29 1.30
N VAL A 162 5.91 4.97 1.28
CA VAL A 162 6.85 4.23 2.12
C VAL A 162 8.03 3.79 1.25
N ASP A 163 9.25 3.92 1.77
CA ASP A 163 10.41 3.35 1.10
C ASP A 163 10.42 1.83 1.31
N LEU A 164 9.88 1.11 0.32
CA LEU A 164 9.68 -0.34 0.39
C LEU A 164 11.00 -1.13 0.39
N THR A 165 12.11 -0.48 0.08
CA THR A 165 13.42 -1.13 0.04
C THR A 165 14.15 -1.12 1.38
N LYS A 166 13.67 -0.32 2.34
CA LYS A 166 14.36 -0.09 3.63
C LYS A 166 13.51 -0.42 4.84
N LEU A 167 12.47 -1.22 4.67
CA LEU A 167 11.58 -1.56 5.78
C LEU A 167 12.26 -2.45 6.81
N GLU A 168 12.12 -2.09 8.08
CA GLU A 168 12.58 -2.86 9.22
C GLU A 168 11.44 -3.23 10.16
N ASP A 169 10.53 -2.28 10.39
CA ASP A 169 9.36 -2.45 11.26
C ASP A 169 8.08 -2.09 10.51
N VAL A 170 7.02 -2.80 10.79
CA VAL A 170 5.70 -2.57 10.18
C VAL A 170 4.57 -2.75 11.18
#